data_d4a1c5e9288a2d21c2f03bdec13c1e96
#
_entry.id   d4a1c5e9288a2d21c2f03bdec13c1e96
#
_cell.length_a   1.000
_cell.length_b   1.000
_cell.length_c   1.000
_cell.angle_alpha   90.00
_cell.angle_beta   90.00
_cell.angle_gamma   90.00
#
_symmetry.space_group_name_H-M   'P 1'
#
loop_
_entity.id
_entity.type
_entity.pdbx_description
1 polymer ?
#
loop_
_entity_poly.entity_id
_entity_poly.type
_entity_poly.pdbx_seq_one_letter_code
_entity_poly.pdbx_strand_id
1 'polypeptide(L)'
;MRAVDLSASAGVKAMRTLLHFDASRIKRLGRPLHSAVAKLHLVARRAELTGAYSDYKSALEAVPRWAVAGYDNDEVVQVGVEKMIKVIDWDYPIIFWLERELRKRRGRWTNLLDAGGHVGTKYRAFRRLIDLSKVRWEVYDLPPMVKAGAEMARRDGLEENLSFCSDVSEARKADILLCSGLLQYLDEPFPEFVSRPAARPE
;
A
#
# COMPACT_ATOMS: atom_id res chain seq x y z
N MET A 1 -15.16 -37.56 -20.42
CA MET A 1 -14.37 -36.43 -20.95
C MET A 1 -12.99 -36.46 -20.30
N ARG A 2 -11.96 -36.85 -21.08
CA ARG A 2 -10.57 -36.98 -20.59
C ARG A 2 -9.92 -35.61 -20.55
N ALA A 3 -9.34 -35.24 -19.39
CA ALA A 3 -8.50 -34.08 -19.26
C ALA A 3 -7.23 -34.25 -20.09
N VAL A 4 -6.92 -33.30 -20.97
CA VAL A 4 -5.71 -33.28 -21.77
C VAL A 4 -4.59 -32.72 -20.88
N ASP A 5 -3.66 -33.61 -20.52
CA ASP A 5 -2.42 -33.29 -19.81
C ASP A 5 -1.44 -32.60 -20.78
N LEU A 6 -1.34 -31.27 -20.69
CA LEU A 6 -0.35 -30.48 -21.43
C LEU A 6 0.99 -30.55 -20.68
N SER A 7 1.69 -31.69 -20.80
CA SER A 7 3.09 -31.80 -20.38
C SER A 7 3.93 -30.77 -21.16
N ALA A 8 4.49 -29.82 -20.42
CA ALA A 8 5.33 -28.75 -20.94
C ALA A 8 6.47 -29.33 -21.79
N SER A 9 6.54 -28.93 -23.06
CA SER A 9 7.54 -29.33 -24.02
C SER A 9 8.97 -29.07 -23.52
N ALA A 10 9.94 -29.88 -23.97
CA ALA A 10 11.36 -29.78 -23.59
C ALA A 10 11.94 -28.36 -23.74
N GLY A 11 11.41 -27.55 -24.67
CA GLY A 11 11.78 -26.14 -24.86
C GLY A 11 11.45 -25.22 -23.66
N VAL A 12 10.31 -25.44 -22.99
CA VAL A 12 9.91 -24.68 -21.81
C VAL A 12 10.79 -25.06 -20.60
N LYS A 13 11.21 -26.31 -20.47
CA LYS A 13 12.15 -26.76 -19.44
C LYS A 13 13.56 -26.19 -19.66
N ALA A 14 14.06 -26.15 -20.89
CA ALA A 14 15.37 -25.56 -21.22
C ALA A 14 15.38 -24.04 -20.96
N MET A 15 14.30 -23.35 -21.31
CA MET A 15 14.16 -21.91 -21.04
C MET A 15 14.04 -21.61 -19.53
N ARG A 16 13.43 -22.50 -18.73
CA ARG A 16 13.40 -22.40 -17.27
C ARG A 16 14.79 -22.53 -16.61
N THR A 17 15.67 -23.35 -17.15
CA THR A 17 17.04 -23.54 -16.63
C THR A 17 17.96 -22.37 -16.96
N LEU A 18 17.77 -21.74 -18.12
CA LEU A 18 18.53 -20.54 -18.53
C LEU A 18 18.15 -19.28 -17.74
N LEU A 19 16.97 -19.24 -17.12
CA LEU A 19 16.44 -18.09 -16.37
C LEU A 19 16.75 -18.14 -14.86
N HIS A 20 17.43 -19.19 -14.36
CA HIS A 20 18.02 -19.21 -13.01
C HIS A 20 19.41 -18.54 -13.00
N PHE A 21 19.50 -17.34 -13.59
CA PHE A 21 20.68 -16.52 -13.47
C PHE A 21 20.68 -15.86 -12.07
N ASP A 22 21.75 -16.11 -11.33
CA ASP A 22 22.04 -15.48 -10.06
C ASP A 22 22.17 -13.96 -10.26
N ALA A 23 21.24 -13.22 -9.65
CA ALA A 23 21.18 -11.75 -9.73
C ALA A 23 22.49 -11.08 -9.27
N SER A 24 23.31 -11.78 -8.47
CA SER A 24 24.62 -11.29 -8.00
C SER A 24 25.65 -11.15 -9.15
N ARG A 25 25.52 -11.93 -10.22
CA ARG A 25 26.41 -11.86 -11.39
C ARG A 25 26.05 -10.74 -12.38
N ILE A 26 24.84 -10.24 -12.33
CA ILE A 26 24.35 -9.20 -13.26
C ILE A 26 24.83 -7.80 -12.86
N LYS A 27 25.27 -7.57 -11.63
CA LYS A 27 25.81 -6.28 -11.17
C LYS A 27 26.96 -5.71 -11.98
N ARG A 28 27.63 -6.52 -12.83
CA ARG A 28 28.72 -6.10 -13.71
C ARG A 28 28.29 -5.72 -15.14
N LEU A 29 27.05 -5.99 -15.50
CA LEU A 29 26.52 -5.67 -16.83
C LEU A 29 25.75 -4.35 -16.73
N GLY A 30 26.11 -3.36 -17.54
CA GLY A 30 25.61 -2.00 -17.44
C GLY A 30 24.08 -1.86 -17.49
N ARG A 31 23.58 -0.72 -17.01
CA ARG A 31 22.15 -0.34 -16.90
C ARG A 31 21.23 -0.78 -18.06
N PRO A 32 21.61 -0.66 -19.37
CA PRO A 32 20.71 -1.03 -20.47
C PRO A 32 20.42 -2.52 -20.54
N LEU A 33 21.37 -3.39 -20.17
CA LEU A 33 21.17 -4.83 -20.18
C LEU A 33 20.28 -5.30 -19.03
N HIS A 34 20.38 -4.64 -17.86
CA HIS A 34 19.50 -4.85 -16.72
C HIS A 34 18.03 -4.56 -17.06
N SER A 35 17.79 -3.45 -17.77
CA SER A 35 16.45 -3.08 -18.23
C SER A 35 15.88 -4.08 -19.24
N ALA A 36 16.70 -4.56 -20.19
CA ALA A 36 16.26 -5.54 -21.18
C ALA A 36 15.94 -6.89 -20.55
N VAL A 37 16.75 -7.36 -19.59
CA VAL A 37 16.51 -8.60 -18.85
C VAL A 37 15.28 -8.48 -17.96
N ALA A 38 15.08 -7.34 -17.28
CA ALA A 38 13.90 -7.08 -16.46
C ALA A 38 12.61 -7.11 -17.31
N LYS A 39 12.62 -6.47 -18.50
CA LYS A 39 11.49 -6.50 -19.45
C LYS A 39 11.20 -7.92 -19.94
N LEU A 40 12.22 -8.70 -20.22
CA LEU A 40 12.07 -10.11 -20.63
C LEU A 40 11.47 -10.97 -19.52
N HIS A 41 11.88 -10.73 -18.25
CA HIS A 41 11.32 -11.41 -17.09
C HIS A 41 9.85 -11.03 -16.85
N LEU A 42 9.49 -9.76 -17.02
CA LEU A 42 8.11 -9.28 -16.92
C LEU A 42 7.20 -10.03 -17.91
N VAL A 43 7.64 -10.14 -19.19
CA VAL A 43 6.86 -10.80 -20.24
C VAL A 43 6.82 -12.31 -20.05
N ALA A 44 7.96 -12.95 -19.71
CA ALA A 44 8.07 -14.42 -19.65
C ALA A 44 7.47 -15.03 -18.37
N ARG A 45 7.46 -14.32 -17.26
CA ARG A 45 7.07 -14.86 -15.94
C ARG A 45 5.90 -14.14 -15.28
N ARG A 46 5.32 -13.10 -15.89
CA ARG A 46 4.35 -12.19 -15.23
C ARG A 46 4.89 -11.75 -13.86
N ALA A 47 6.17 -11.36 -13.81
CA ALA A 47 6.78 -10.92 -12.57
C ALA A 47 6.07 -9.65 -12.08
N GLU A 48 5.60 -9.66 -10.85
CA GLU A 48 4.91 -8.52 -10.21
C GLU A 48 5.89 -7.39 -9.91
N LEU A 49 7.17 -7.73 -9.67
CA LEU A 49 8.24 -6.78 -9.34
C LEU A 49 9.45 -7.01 -10.24
N THR A 50 9.90 -6.00 -10.95
CA THR A 50 11.08 -6.12 -11.82
C THR A 50 11.91 -4.84 -11.85
N GLY A 51 13.25 -5.02 -11.91
CA GLY A 51 14.20 -3.92 -12.06
C GLY A 51 14.57 -3.23 -10.75
N ALA A 52 15.53 -2.31 -10.87
CA ALA A 52 15.91 -1.35 -9.84
C ALA A 52 16.12 0.00 -10.54
N TYR A 53 15.48 1.03 -10.06
CA TYR A 53 15.42 2.35 -10.68
C TYR A 53 15.93 3.40 -9.70
N SER A 54 16.44 4.55 -10.23
CA SER A 54 16.96 5.65 -9.44
C SER A 54 15.86 6.45 -8.72
N ASP A 55 14.68 6.47 -9.32
CA ASP A 55 13.53 7.26 -8.89
C ASP A 55 12.22 6.65 -9.41
N TYR A 56 11.11 7.11 -8.85
CA TYR A 56 9.76 6.65 -9.21
C TYR A 56 9.42 6.89 -10.69
N LYS A 57 9.79 8.07 -11.23
CA LYS A 57 9.49 8.42 -12.62
C LYS A 57 10.19 7.47 -13.59
N SER A 58 11.46 7.17 -13.36
CA SER A 58 12.22 6.20 -14.17
C SER A 58 11.62 4.79 -14.09
N ALA A 59 11.10 4.40 -12.91
CA ALA A 59 10.40 3.13 -12.74
C ALA A 59 9.10 3.10 -13.55
N LEU A 60 8.30 4.16 -13.46
CA LEU A 60 7.02 4.27 -14.18
C LEU A 60 7.20 4.26 -15.70
N GLU A 61 8.18 5.00 -16.21
CA GLU A 61 8.51 5.04 -17.64
C GLU A 61 8.97 3.66 -18.18
N ALA A 62 9.53 2.81 -17.34
CA ALA A 62 9.96 1.47 -17.70
C ALA A 62 8.81 0.46 -17.74
N VAL A 63 7.68 0.75 -17.13
CA VAL A 63 6.49 -0.12 -17.13
C VAL A 63 5.81 -0.03 -18.50
N PRO A 64 5.52 -1.16 -19.17
CA PRO A 64 4.72 -1.15 -20.39
C PRO A 64 3.34 -0.53 -20.14
N ARG A 65 2.86 0.33 -21.04
CA ARG A 65 1.56 1.05 -20.86
C ARG A 65 0.38 0.13 -20.56
N TRP A 66 0.39 -1.09 -21.11
CA TRP A 66 -0.66 -2.09 -20.85
C TRP A 66 -0.57 -2.74 -19.47
N ALA A 67 0.55 -2.59 -18.77
CA ALA A 67 0.79 -3.14 -17.44
C ALA A 67 0.71 -2.07 -16.33
N VAL A 68 0.48 -0.82 -16.70
CA VAL A 68 0.26 0.27 -15.73
C VAL A 68 -1.13 0.07 -15.13
N ALA A 69 -1.18 -0.55 -13.97
CA ALA A 69 -2.37 -0.62 -13.13
C ALA A 69 -2.07 0.18 -11.86
N GLY A 70 -2.55 1.42 -11.82
CA GLY A 70 -2.40 2.27 -10.62
C GLY A 70 -3.60 2.13 -9.70
N TYR A 71 -3.40 2.44 -8.43
CA TYR A 71 -4.49 2.59 -7.45
C TYR A 71 -5.34 3.85 -7.70
N ASP A 72 -4.94 4.71 -8.64
CA ASP A 72 -5.66 5.92 -9.01
C ASP A 72 -6.77 5.61 -10.04
N ASN A 73 -7.68 4.73 -9.63
CA ASN A 73 -8.82 4.35 -10.48
C ASN A 73 -9.98 3.82 -9.61
N ASP A 74 -11.20 4.19 -9.98
CA ASP A 74 -12.42 3.86 -9.23
C ASP A 74 -12.69 2.34 -9.14
N GLU A 75 -12.20 1.53 -10.08
CA GLU A 75 -12.40 0.08 -10.07
C GLU A 75 -11.58 -0.62 -8.98
N VAL A 76 -10.41 -0.09 -8.66
CA VAL A 76 -9.50 -0.67 -7.66
C VAL A 76 -10.04 -0.48 -6.24
N VAL A 77 -10.82 0.58 -6.00
CA VAL A 77 -11.38 0.91 -4.68
C VAL A 77 -12.17 -0.24 -4.07
N GLN A 78 -12.91 -0.99 -4.88
CA GLN A 78 -13.78 -2.06 -4.40
C GLN A 78 -13.08 -3.42 -4.27
N VAL A 79 -11.86 -3.54 -4.84
CA VAL A 79 -11.14 -4.80 -4.84
C VAL A 79 -10.63 -5.16 -3.45
N GLY A 80 -11.22 -6.19 -2.87
CA GLY A 80 -10.71 -6.79 -1.64
C GLY A 80 -11.02 -6.05 -0.33
N VAL A 81 -11.84 -4.98 -0.32
CA VAL A 81 -12.21 -4.22 0.89
C VAL A 81 -12.66 -5.15 2.02
N GLU A 82 -13.53 -6.12 1.75
CA GLU A 82 -14.00 -7.08 2.76
C GLU A 82 -12.87 -7.90 3.40
N LYS A 83 -11.82 -8.21 2.62
CA LYS A 83 -10.64 -8.91 3.13
C LYS A 83 -9.75 -7.97 3.95
N MET A 84 -9.63 -6.71 3.52
CA MET A 84 -8.80 -5.71 4.17
C MET A 84 -9.35 -5.22 5.51
N ILE A 85 -10.66 -5.35 5.75
CA ILE A 85 -11.30 -5.03 7.04
C ILE A 85 -11.06 -6.15 8.08
N LYS A 86 -10.52 -7.29 7.69
CA LYS A 86 -10.18 -8.36 8.64
C LYS A 86 -8.83 -8.07 9.29
N VAL A 87 -8.76 -8.33 10.60
CA VAL A 87 -7.48 -8.31 11.33
C VAL A 87 -6.65 -9.52 10.93
N ILE A 88 -5.40 -9.30 10.65
CA ILE A 88 -4.40 -10.31 10.27
C ILE A 88 -3.20 -10.24 11.21
N ASP A 89 -2.31 -11.21 11.16
CA ASP A 89 -1.25 -11.39 12.16
C ASP A 89 -0.37 -10.15 12.39
N TRP A 90 -0.01 -9.45 11.34
CA TRP A 90 0.79 -8.21 11.46
C TRP A 90 0.00 -6.97 11.91
N ASP A 91 -1.30 -7.06 12.09
CA ASP A 91 -2.08 -5.99 12.71
C ASP A 91 -1.95 -5.98 14.24
N TYR A 92 -1.69 -7.12 14.87
CA TYR A 92 -1.61 -7.20 16.33
C TYR A 92 -0.53 -6.31 16.96
N PRO A 93 0.70 -6.19 16.42
CA PRO A 93 1.65 -5.21 16.90
C PRO A 93 1.15 -3.76 16.79
N ILE A 94 0.47 -3.42 15.70
CA ILE A 94 -0.11 -2.09 15.50
C ILE A 94 -1.18 -1.82 16.55
N ILE A 95 -2.11 -2.75 16.75
CA ILE A 95 -3.19 -2.67 17.75
C ILE A 95 -2.61 -2.51 19.15
N PHE A 96 -1.58 -3.31 19.51
CA PHE A 96 -0.91 -3.24 20.79
C PHE A 96 -0.31 -1.85 21.07
N TRP A 97 0.47 -1.31 20.12
CA TRP A 97 1.10 -0.01 20.28
C TRP A 97 0.06 1.12 20.28
N LEU A 98 -0.95 1.04 19.42
CA LEU A 98 -2.02 2.03 19.35
C LEU A 98 -2.81 2.06 20.67
N GLU A 99 -3.25 0.91 21.18
CA GLU A 99 -3.96 0.84 22.45
C GLU A 99 -3.11 1.39 23.60
N ARG A 100 -1.82 1.05 23.64
CA ARG A 100 -0.88 1.57 24.64
C ARG A 100 -0.79 3.10 24.59
N GLU A 101 -0.68 3.71 23.42
CA GLU A 101 -0.62 5.16 23.27
C GLU A 101 -1.95 5.83 23.65
N LEU A 102 -3.07 5.25 23.26
CA LEU A 102 -4.39 5.75 23.62
C LEU A 102 -4.62 5.72 25.15
N ARG A 103 -4.20 4.64 25.82
CA ARG A 103 -4.27 4.54 27.29
C ARG A 103 -3.44 5.62 28.00
N LYS A 104 -2.25 5.97 27.50
CA LYS A 104 -1.44 7.08 28.05
C LYS A 104 -2.16 8.42 27.95
N ARG A 105 -3.01 8.61 26.96
CA ARG A 105 -3.77 9.84 26.72
C ARG A 105 -5.01 9.96 27.62
N ARG A 106 -5.31 8.95 28.44
CA ARG A 106 -6.35 8.97 29.49
C ARG A 106 -7.72 9.44 28.99
N GLY A 107 -8.15 8.97 27.84
CA GLY A 107 -9.47 9.30 27.26
C GLY A 107 -9.58 10.72 26.70
N ARG A 108 -8.48 11.44 26.52
CA ARG A 108 -8.47 12.71 25.75
C ARG A 108 -8.69 12.42 24.28
N TRP A 109 -9.29 13.36 23.58
CA TRP A 109 -9.37 13.29 22.13
C TRP A 109 -7.97 13.20 21.51
N THR A 110 -7.82 12.28 20.56
CA THR A 110 -6.57 11.98 19.88
C THR A 110 -6.80 12.04 18.38
N ASN A 111 -6.01 12.86 17.69
CA ASN A 111 -6.02 12.91 16.23
C ASN A 111 -5.03 11.87 15.69
N LEU A 112 -5.50 10.92 14.90
CA LEU A 112 -4.69 9.93 14.25
C LEU A 112 -4.76 10.15 12.75
N LEU A 113 -3.59 10.29 12.10
CA LEU A 113 -3.44 10.31 10.67
C LEU A 113 -3.02 8.92 10.19
N ASP A 114 -3.86 8.27 9.38
CA ASP A 114 -3.63 6.97 8.75
C ASP A 114 -3.22 7.19 7.29
N ALA A 115 -1.93 7.25 7.05
CA ALA A 115 -1.39 7.52 5.72
C ALA A 115 -1.32 6.21 4.90
N GLY A 116 -2.04 6.20 3.76
CA GLY A 116 -2.28 5.01 2.95
C GLY A 116 -3.36 4.09 3.55
N GLY A 117 -4.32 4.67 4.29
CA GLY A 117 -5.35 3.93 5.03
C GLY A 117 -6.51 3.42 4.18
N HIS A 118 -6.43 3.58 2.83
CA HIS A 118 -7.45 3.14 1.89
C HIS A 118 -8.83 3.73 2.25
N VAL A 119 -9.90 2.97 2.28
CA VAL A 119 -11.25 3.41 2.69
C VAL A 119 -11.47 3.33 4.22
N GLY A 120 -10.42 3.51 5.01
CA GLY A 120 -10.46 3.40 6.47
C GLY A 120 -10.48 1.94 6.96
N THR A 121 -9.77 1.05 6.26
CA THR A 121 -9.81 -0.39 6.53
C THR A 121 -9.31 -0.74 7.93
N LYS A 122 -8.25 -0.09 8.42
CA LYS A 122 -7.71 -0.31 9.77
C LYS A 122 -8.63 0.22 10.86
N TYR A 123 -9.22 1.42 10.68
CA TYR A 123 -10.24 1.92 11.61
C TYR A 123 -11.40 0.94 11.76
N ARG A 124 -11.93 0.45 10.63
CA ARG A 124 -13.06 -0.49 10.59
C ARG A 124 -12.75 -1.83 11.24
N ALA A 125 -11.52 -2.32 11.08
CA ALA A 125 -11.05 -3.55 11.73
C ALA A 125 -10.84 -3.35 13.24
N PHE A 126 -10.10 -2.31 13.63
CA PHE A 126 -9.59 -2.12 14.98
C PHE A 126 -10.65 -1.66 15.97
N ARG A 127 -11.67 -0.87 15.54
CA ARG A 127 -12.78 -0.44 16.41
C ARG A 127 -13.58 -1.57 17.05
N ARG A 128 -13.38 -2.79 16.57
CA ARG A 128 -14.00 -3.99 17.13
C ARG A 128 -13.19 -4.60 18.27
N LEU A 129 -11.94 -4.20 18.42
CA LEU A 129 -10.97 -4.77 19.35
C LEU A 129 -10.51 -3.78 20.41
N ILE A 130 -10.41 -2.49 20.07
CA ILE A 130 -9.98 -1.43 20.97
C ILE A 130 -10.95 -0.25 20.93
N ASP A 131 -11.01 0.50 22.02
CA ASP A 131 -11.86 1.69 22.12
C ASP A 131 -11.27 2.86 21.31
N LEU A 132 -11.94 3.21 20.22
CA LEU A 132 -11.62 4.33 19.36
C LEU A 132 -12.65 5.50 19.51
N SER A 133 -13.50 5.50 20.52
CA SER A 133 -14.56 6.49 20.70
C SER A 133 -14.04 7.93 20.87
N LYS A 134 -12.80 8.10 21.34
CA LYS A 134 -12.11 9.40 21.50
C LYS A 134 -11.00 9.60 20.45
N VAL A 135 -11.06 8.88 19.32
CA VAL A 135 -10.10 9.03 18.23
C VAL A 135 -10.77 9.68 17.04
N ARG A 136 -10.20 10.78 16.57
CA ARG A 136 -10.49 11.34 15.26
C ARG A 136 -9.51 10.72 14.29
N TRP A 137 -9.97 9.71 13.57
CA TRP A 137 -9.18 8.95 12.60
C TRP A 137 -9.33 9.59 11.23
N GLU A 138 -8.26 10.17 10.71
CA GLU A 138 -8.23 10.78 9.40
C GLU A 138 -7.36 9.96 8.46
N VAL A 139 -7.92 9.54 7.34
CA VAL A 139 -7.22 8.78 6.31
C VAL A 139 -6.70 9.75 5.26
N TYR A 140 -5.39 9.71 5.00
CA TYR A 140 -4.76 10.34 3.85
C TYR A 140 -4.53 9.28 2.77
N ASP A 141 -5.09 9.48 1.58
CA ASP A 141 -4.94 8.55 0.46
C ASP A 141 -5.22 9.26 -0.88
N LEU A 142 -5.12 8.52 -1.98
CA LEU A 142 -5.44 9.00 -3.32
C LEU A 142 -6.91 9.45 -3.45
N PRO A 143 -7.21 10.44 -4.30
CA PRO A 143 -8.56 11.00 -4.43
C PRO A 143 -9.69 9.98 -4.64
N PRO A 144 -9.56 8.91 -5.47
CA PRO A 144 -10.59 7.88 -5.59
C PRO A 144 -10.87 7.15 -4.27
N MET A 145 -9.81 6.84 -3.49
CA MET A 145 -9.94 6.18 -2.18
C MET A 145 -10.63 7.07 -1.16
N VAL A 146 -10.25 8.35 -1.13
CA VAL A 146 -10.86 9.38 -0.26
C VAL A 146 -12.34 9.50 -0.53
N LYS A 147 -12.74 9.66 -1.81
CA LYS A 147 -14.14 9.75 -2.22
C LYS A 147 -14.94 8.53 -1.78
N ALA A 148 -14.48 7.34 -2.13
CA ALA A 148 -15.17 6.10 -1.79
C ALA A 148 -15.18 5.83 -0.28
N GLY A 149 -14.10 6.15 0.42
CA GLY A 149 -14.00 6.02 1.88
C GLY A 149 -15.01 6.91 2.60
N ALA A 150 -15.14 8.18 2.16
CA ALA A 150 -16.11 9.13 2.72
C ALA A 150 -17.56 8.68 2.46
N GLU A 151 -17.88 8.21 1.26
CA GLU A 151 -19.19 7.66 0.93
C GLU A 151 -19.52 6.44 1.79
N MET A 152 -18.57 5.52 1.95
CA MET A 152 -18.73 4.35 2.82
C MET A 152 -18.88 4.73 4.29
N ALA A 153 -18.11 5.73 4.78
CA ALA A 153 -18.21 6.17 6.17
C ALA A 153 -19.60 6.76 6.46
N ARG A 154 -20.13 7.59 5.54
CA ARG A 154 -21.49 8.16 5.62
C ARG A 154 -22.55 7.07 5.66
N ARG A 155 -22.50 6.12 4.73
CA ARG A 155 -23.44 5.00 4.68
C ARG A 155 -23.44 4.19 5.97
N ASP A 156 -22.26 4.01 6.58
CA ASP A 156 -22.06 3.17 7.75
C ASP A 156 -22.18 3.95 9.08
N GLY A 157 -22.47 5.26 9.04
CA GLY A 157 -22.63 6.13 10.22
C GLY A 157 -21.31 6.32 11.00
N LEU A 158 -20.18 6.44 10.30
CA LEU A 158 -18.85 6.54 10.91
C LEU A 158 -18.20 7.93 10.79
N GLU A 159 -18.89 8.90 10.23
CA GLU A 159 -18.38 10.23 9.87
C GLU A 159 -17.89 11.05 11.09
N GLU A 160 -18.42 10.76 12.27
CA GLU A 160 -18.03 11.44 13.49
C GLU A 160 -16.55 11.22 13.85
N ASN A 161 -16.07 9.99 13.63
CA ASN A 161 -14.73 9.57 14.03
C ASN A 161 -13.81 9.24 12.85
N LEU A 162 -14.34 9.05 11.64
CA LEU A 162 -13.58 8.64 10.45
C LEU A 162 -13.75 9.68 9.34
N SER A 163 -12.68 10.39 9.02
CA SER A 163 -12.60 11.40 7.96
C SER A 163 -11.51 11.06 6.95
N PHE A 164 -11.48 11.80 5.84
CA PHE A 164 -10.58 11.51 4.71
C PHE A 164 -10.06 12.82 4.13
N CYS A 165 -8.79 12.81 3.68
CA CYS A 165 -8.16 13.91 2.95
C CYS A 165 -7.24 13.36 1.85
N SER A 166 -7.11 14.09 0.74
CA SER A 166 -6.21 13.75 -0.38
C SER A 166 -4.97 14.63 -0.42
N ASP A 167 -4.88 15.62 0.45
CA ASP A 167 -3.69 16.45 0.65
C ASP A 167 -3.29 16.40 2.13
N VAL A 168 -2.07 15.94 2.39
CA VAL A 168 -1.54 15.82 3.75
C VAL A 168 -1.36 17.20 4.43
N SER A 169 -1.27 18.28 3.66
CA SER A 169 -1.20 19.64 4.19
C SER A 169 -2.52 20.14 4.76
N GLU A 170 -3.64 19.56 4.32
CA GLU A 170 -4.99 19.86 4.79
C GLU A 170 -5.41 18.98 5.97
N ALA A 171 -4.65 17.90 6.24
CA ALA A 171 -4.94 17.00 7.35
C ALA A 171 -4.84 17.72 8.70
N ARG A 172 -5.60 17.25 9.68
CA ARG A 172 -5.46 17.74 11.06
C ARG A 172 -4.07 17.42 11.59
N LYS A 173 -3.53 18.30 12.43
CA LYS A 173 -2.30 18.00 13.15
C LYS A 173 -2.46 16.68 13.91
N ALA A 174 -1.61 15.73 13.59
CA ALA A 174 -1.71 14.38 14.14
C ALA A 174 -1.00 14.28 15.50
N ASP A 175 -1.62 13.60 16.43
CA ASP A 175 -1.00 13.11 17.65
C ASP A 175 -0.30 11.78 17.42
N ILE A 176 -0.84 10.99 16.49
CA ILE A 176 -0.32 9.68 16.09
C ILE A 176 -0.32 9.62 14.56
N LEU A 177 0.79 9.20 13.98
CA LEU A 177 0.91 8.86 12.57
C LEU A 177 0.97 7.34 12.42
N LEU A 178 0.06 6.79 11.64
CA LEU A 178 0.04 5.39 11.23
C LEU A 178 0.41 5.29 9.74
N CYS A 179 1.42 4.51 9.41
CA CYS A 179 1.84 4.20 8.04
C CYS A 179 1.94 2.68 7.88
N SER A 180 0.82 2.03 7.59
CA SER A 180 0.77 0.58 7.42
C SER A 180 0.74 0.23 5.94
N GLY A 181 1.91 -0.07 5.36
CA GLY A 181 2.04 -0.45 3.95
C GLY A 181 2.21 0.73 2.98
N LEU A 182 2.45 1.96 3.47
CA LEU A 182 2.62 3.15 2.65
C LEU A 182 4.02 3.28 2.04
N LEU A 183 5.07 2.91 2.78
CA LEU A 183 6.45 3.30 2.47
C LEU A 183 6.91 2.90 1.07
N GLN A 184 6.43 1.78 0.55
CA GLN A 184 6.76 1.30 -0.79
C GLN A 184 6.09 2.08 -1.93
N TYR A 185 5.13 2.93 -1.61
CA TYR A 185 4.36 3.73 -2.58
C TYR A 185 4.70 5.22 -2.55
N LEU A 186 5.56 5.65 -1.60
CA LEU A 186 6.03 7.02 -1.55
C LEU A 186 7.03 7.27 -2.69
N ASP A 187 6.85 8.37 -3.40
CA ASP A 187 7.76 8.90 -4.40
C ASP A 187 8.83 9.83 -3.80
N GLU A 188 8.73 10.08 -2.50
CA GLU A 188 9.66 10.86 -1.68
C GLU A 188 10.22 10.03 -0.53
N PRO A 189 11.40 10.34 0.04
CA PRO A 189 11.93 9.69 1.23
C PRO A 189 11.00 9.87 2.43
N PHE A 190 10.84 8.83 3.25
CA PHE A 190 9.96 8.88 4.43
C PHE A 190 10.27 10.04 5.39
N PRO A 191 11.54 10.42 5.67
CA PRO A 191 11.84 11.60 6.49
C PRO A 191 11.27 12.91 5.94
N GLU A 192 11.20 13.06 4.61
CA GLU A 192 10.59 14.21 3.96
C GLU A 192 9.08 14.22 4.13
N PHE A 193 8.44 13.07 3.94
CA PHE A 193 7.01 12.91 4.20
C PHE A 193 6.63 13.28 5.63
N VAL A 194 7.34 12.75 6.65
CA VAL A 194 7.04 13.05 8.07
C VAL A 194 7.41 14.47 8.49
N SER A 195 8.19 15.20 7.69
CA SER A 195 8.50 16.61 7.99
C SER A 195 7.34 17.54 7.72
N ARG A 196 6.31 17.11 6.99
CA ARG A 196 5.11 17.88 6.74
C ARG A 196 4.34 18.13 8.05
N PRO A 197 3.91 19.37 8.35
CA PRO A 197 3.36 19.73 9.65
C PRO A 197 2.18 18.88 10.12
N ALA A 198 1.30 18.47 9.19
CA ALA A 198 0.15 17.65 9.51
C ALA A 198 0.50 16.19 9.82
N ALA A 199 1.53 15.63 9.17
CA ALA A 199 1.93 14.23 9.35
C ALA A 199 2.85 14.01 10.57
N ARG A 200 3.56 15.06 11.06
CA ARG A 200 4.51 14.93 12.15
C ARG A 200 3.80 14.98 13.52
N PRO A 201 3.76 13.86 14.26
CA PRO A 201 3.24 13.84 15.63
C PRO A 201 4.07 14.73 16.58
N GLU A 202 3.45 15.21 17.64
CA GLU A 202 4.16 15.90 18.76
C GLU A 202 4.83 14.93 19.71
#